data_31604e748c50cbd3e4bd0da375baed8e
#
_entry.id   31604e748c50cbd3e4bd0da375baed8e
#
_cell.length_a   1.000
_cell.length_b   1.000
_cell.length_c   1.000
_cell.angle_alpha   90.00
_cell.angle_beta   90.00
_cell.angle_gamma   90.00
#
_symmetry.space_group_name_H-M   'P 1'
#
loop_
_entity.id
_entity.type
_entity.pdbx_description
1 polymer ?
#
loop_
_entity_poly.entity_id
_entity_poly.type
_entity_poly.pdbx_seq_one_letter_code
_entity_poly.pdbx_strand_id
1 'polypeptide(L)'
;MQMTKAMKTIALGIAALGLVITAGCGGDQQASGEKSYQIGIVQLVEHNALDAANRGFIDGLKARGYEEGKNLTIDRQNAQADQSNLQNIAQRFVSDKVDLICAIATPAAQSVANATKDIPIVGTAITDYVSAKLAQTNEKPGANITGTSDLNPIKEQIDLLIKLYPNAKTIGTIYSSSEVNSEIQIKAMTEYAASKGLTVRAATVSTVNDIQQAAQSLVGEVDVFYEPTDNVISSSIPTLVGVTDAAGKAVICAEPFMVTGGCLATYGIDYYKLGVQTGDMAADILEGKKKPADMPIETARDLTLVISKGNAAKLGLTIPEDVLKDATLVE
;
A
#
# COMPACT_ATOMS: atom_id res chain seq x y z
N MET A 1 -29.96 -74.33 23.69
CA MET A 1 -30.10 -75.66 23.00
C MET A 1 -28.98 -75.64 21.94
N GLN A 2 -27.91 -76.29 22.33
CA GLN A 2 -27.10 -77.31 21.64
C GLN A 2 -26.39 -76.81 20.40
N MET A 3 -25.04 -76.56 20.44
CA MET A 3 -23.96 -77.60 20.26
C MET A 3 -23.93 -78.11 18.82
N THR A 4 -22.82 -78.17 18.09
CA THR A 4 -21.49 -78.77 18.30
C THR A 4 -20.61 -78.51 17.13
N LYS A 5 -19.30 -78.20 17.32
CA LYS A 5 -18.09 -79.04 17.05
C LYS A 5 -17.95 -79.55 15.57
N ALA A 6 -16.84 -79.47 14.92
CA ALA A 6 -15.49 -80.03 15.08
C ALA A 6 -14.61 -79.59 13.90
N MET A 7 -13.37 -79.12 13.99
CA MET A 7 -12.06 -79.79 14.12
C MET A 7 -11.75 -80.87 13.07
N LYS A 8 -10.66 -80.63 12.27
CA LYS A 8 -9.50 -81.55 11.95
C LYS A 8 -8.76 -80.99 10.72
N THR A 9 -7.56 -80.52 10.78
CA THR A 9 -6.19 -81.06 10.99
C THR A 9 -5.57 -81.69 9.76
N ILE A 10 -4.25 -81.33 9.53
CA ILE A 10 -3.15 -82.06 8.85
C ILE A 10 -3.04 -81.78 7.34
N ALA A 11 -1.88 -81.49 6.68
CA ALA A 11 -0.49 -81.70 6.96
C ALA A 11 0.43 -80.88 6.05
N LEU A 12 1.59 -80.53 6.54
CA LEU A 12 2.93 -80.58 6.06
C LEU A 12 3.22 -80.68 4.55
N GLY A 13 4.01 -79.74 4.06
CA GLY A 13 4.78 -79.88 2.81
C GLY A 13 5.93 -78.86 2.79
N ILE A 14 7.10 -79.30 3.18
CA ILE A 14 8.39 -78.57 3.14
C ILE A 14 8.88 -78.57 1.68
N ALA A 15 9.25 -77.44 1.14
CA ALA A 15 10.25 -77.34 0.08
C ALA A 15 10.99 -76.02 0.15
N ALA A 16 12.27 -76.12 0.38
CA ALA A 16 13.26 -75.06 0.50
C ALA A 16 13.68 -74.48 -0.85
N LEU A 17 14.36 -73.37 -0.70
CA LEU A 17 15.36 -72.77 -1.59
C LEU A 17 14.88 -71.61 -2.49
N GLY A 18 15.51 -70.47 -2.22
CA GLY A 18 15.56 -69.31 -3.14
C GLY A 18 15.88 -68.01 -2.43
N LEU A 19 17.06 -67.92 -1.81
CA LEU A 19 17.62 -66.64 -1.33
C LEU A 19 17.98 -65.81 -2.54
N VAL A 20 17.26 -64.76 -2.85
CA VAL A 20 17.70 -63.68 -3.70
C VAL A 20 17.70 -62.41 -2.86
N ILE A 21 18.90 -62.06 -2.39
CA ILE A 21 19.14 -60.77 -1.75
C ILE A 21 19.25 -59.75 -2.91
N THR A 22 18.15 -59.03 -3.18
CA THR A 22 18.23 -57.77 -3.90
C THR A 22 18.41 -56.69 -2.86
N ALA A 23 19.64 -56.23 -2.68
CA ALA A 23 19.94 -54.96 -2.04
C ALA A 23 19.33 -53.84 -2.89
N GLY A 24 18.07 -53.54 -2.65
CA GLY A 24 17.41 -52.33 -3.11
C GLY A 24 17.91 -51.20 -2.20
N CYS A 25 18.85 -50.40 -2.71
CA CYS A 25 19.06 -49.05 -2.19
C CYS A 25 17.76 -48.29 -2.31
N GLY A 26 16.94 -48.33 -1.26
CA GLY A 26 15.90 -47.36 -1.00
C GLY A 26 16.61 -46.04 -0.67
N GLY A 27 16.93 -45.27 -1.69
CA GLY A 27 17.18 -43.86 -1.47
C GLY A 27 15.87 -43.27 -0.90
N ASP A 28 15.90 -42.90 0.36
CA ASP A 28 14.95 -41.92 0.89
C ASP A 28 15.10 -40.68 0.02
N GLN A 29 14.27 -40.58 -1.02
CA GLN A 29 13.88 -39.30 -1.55
C GLN A 29 13.07 -38.65 -0.42
N GLN A 30 13.79 -37.99 0.50
CA GLN A 30 13.24 -36.85 1.21
C GLN A 30 12.74 -35.92 0.11
N ALA A 31 11.43 -36.03 -0.18
CA ALA A 31 10.75 -34.94 -0.84
C ALA A 31 11.02 -33.71 0.04
N SER A 32 11.93 -32.88 -0.38
CA SER A 32 12.08 -31.53 0.13
C SER A 32 10.79 -30.84 -0.24
N GLY A 33 9.76 -30.96 0.63
CA GLY A 33 8.54 -30.23 0.51
C GLY A 33 8.95 -28.75 0.45
N GLU A 34 8.79 -28.12 -0.70
CA GLU A 34 9.01 -26.70 -0.83
C GLU A 34 8.21 -26.03 0.30
N LYS A 35 8.91 -25.22 1.11
CA LYS A 35 8.28 -24.53 2.22
C LYS A 35 7.18 -23.61 1.64
N SER A 36 5.95 -23.85 2.04
CA SER A 36 4.82 -23.02 1.65
C SER A 36 4.57 -21.96 2.70
N TYR A 37 4.28 -20.74 2.26
CA TYR A 37 4.03 -19.60 3.12
C TYR A 37 2.60 -19.10 2.97
N GLN A 38 2.05 -18.55 4.05
CA GLN A 38 0.75 -17.89 4.07
C GLN A 38 0.94 -16.41 4.37
N ILE A 39 0.46 -15.53 3.49
CA ILE A 39 0.57 -14.07 3.63
C ILE A 39 -0.84 -13.47 3.73
N GLY A 40 -1.05 -12.60 4.73
CA GLY A 40 -2.20 -11.72 4.78
C GLY A 40 -1.89 -10.39 4.09
N ILE A 41 -2.73 -9.93 3.18
CA ILE A 41 -2.67 -8.57 2.62
C ILE A 41 -3.90 -7.82 3.10
N VAL A 42 -3.70 -6.69 3.80
CA VAL A 42 -4.78 -5.78 4.15
C VAL A 42 -4.56 -4.44 3.46
N GLN A 43 -5.53 -4.04 2.65
CA GLN A 43 -5.59 -2.75 1.98
C GLN A 43 -6.68 -1.89 2.63
N LEU A 44 -6.40 -0.61 2.89
CA LEU A 44 -7.36 0.29 3.54
C LEU A 44 -8.63 0.46 2.73
N VAL A 45 -8.48 0.81 1.46
CA VAL A 45 -9.58 1.07 0.52
C VAL A 45 -9.11 0.82 -0.91
N GLU A 46 -10.03 0.64 -1.83
CA GLU A 46 -9.73 0.46 -3.25
C GLU A 46 -9.58 1.81 -3.94
N HIS A 47 -8.41 2.07 -4.49
CA HIS A 47 -8.13 3.12 -5.47
C HIS A 47 -6.81 2.83 -6.21
N ASN A 48 -6.64 3.46 -7.36
CA ASN A 48 -5.59 3.10 -8.32
C ASN A 48 -4.16 3.04 -7.75
N ALA A 49 -3.80 3.94 -6.83
CA ALA A 49 -2.46 3.96 -6.24
C ALA A 49 -2.23 2.75 -5.32
N LEU A 50 -3.17 2.47 -4.39
CA LEU A 50 -3.06 1.31 -3.50
C LEU A 50 -3.15 0.00 -4.28
N ASP A 51 -4.00 -0.08 -5.32
CA ASP A 51 -4.11 -1.25 -6.18
C ASP A 51 -2.81 -1.48 -6.97
N ALA A 52 -2.15 -0.41 -7.42
CA ALA A 52 -0.84 -0.50 -8.06
C ALA A 52 0.24 -1.00 -7.09
N ALA A 53 0.26 -0.49 -5.85
CA ALA A 53 1.18 -0.96 -4.82
C ALA A 53 0.95 -2.44 -4.48
N ASN A 54 -0.31 -2.86 -4.37
CA ASN A 54 -0.68 -4.27 -4.14
C ASN A 54 -0.19 -5.18 -5.26
N ARG A 55 -0.46 -4.81 -6.52
CA ARG A 55 0.04 -5.59 -7.68
C ARG A 55 1.56 -5.65 -7.68
N GLY A 56 2.22 -4.51 -7.47
CA GLY A 56 3.68 -4.43 -7.38
C GLY A 56 4.26 -5.33 -6.30
N PHE A 57 3.64 -5.36 -5.11
CA PHE A 57 4.04 -6.25 -4.01
C PHE A 57 4.02 -7.73 -4.41
N ILE A 58 2.94 -8.16 -5.06
CA ILE A 58 2.79 -9.54 -5.53
C ILE A 58 3.82 -9.88 -6.61
N ASP A 59 4.03 -8.95 -7.55
CA ASP A 59 5.00 -9.14 -8.63
C ASP A 59 6.45 -9.14 -8.10
N GLY A 60 6.76 -8.33 -7.08
CA GLY A 60 8.04 -8.36 -6.38
C GLY A 60 8.30 -9.71 -5.71
N LEU A 61 7.33 -10.25 -4.99
CA LEU A 61 7.40 -11.61 -4.42
C LEU A 61 7.59 -12.67 -5.51
N LYS A 62 6.85 -12.57 -6.61
CA LYS A 62 6.95 -13.51 -7.74
C LYS A 62 8.33 -13.47 -8.38
N ALA A 63 8.93 -12.30 -8.55
CA ALA A 63 10.29 -12.15 -9.07
C ALA A 63 11.34 -12.81 -8.17
N ARG A 64 11.05 -12.97 -6.87
CA ARG A 64 11.86 -13.66 -5.87
C ARG A 64 11.52 -15.17 -5.75
N GLY A 65 10.63 -15.71 -6.62
CA GLY A 65 10.27 -17.12 -6.65
C GLY A 65 9.09 -17.52 -5.73
N TYR A 66 8.38 -16.56 -5.16
CA TYR A 66 7.16 -16.80 -4.37
C TYR A 66 5.94 -16.70 -5.28
N GLU A 67 5.34 -17.82 -5.64
CA GLU A 67 4.20 -17.87 -6.56
C GLU A 67 2.95 -18.41 -5.88
N GLU A 68 1.85 -17.66 -6.01
CA GLU A 68 0.55 -18.09 -5.49
C GLU A 68 0.09 -19.41 -6.14
N GLY A 69 -0.39 -20.33 -5.31
CA GLY A 69 -0.79 -21.68 -5.73
C GLY A 69 0.35 -22.68 -5.89
N LYS A 70 1.61 -22.26 -5.70
CA LYS A 70 2.77 -23.15 -5.64
C LYS A 70 3.32 -23.22 -4.21
N ASN A 71 4.04 -22.20 -3.80
CA ASN A 71 4.68 -22.10 -2.49
C ASN A 71 4.18 -20.89 -1.67
N LEU A 72 3.13 -20.23 -2.14
CA LEU A 72 2.53 -19.07 -1.51
C LEU A 72 1.01 -19.15 -1.54
N THR A 73 0.38 -18.86 -0.39
CA THR A 73 -1.07 -18.61 -0.26
C THR A 73 -1.26 -17.19 0.20
N ILE A 74 -2.16 -16.45 -0.45
CA ILE A 74 -2.42 -15.05 -0.12
C ILE A 74 -3.89 -14.88 0.26
N ASP A 75 -4.13 -14.39 1.48
CA ASP A 75 -5.44 -13.89 1.92
C ASP A 75 -5.49 -12.37 1.72
N ARG A 76 -6.26 -11.92 0.71
CA ARG A 76 -6.42 -10.51 0.35
C ARG A 76 -7.68 -9.94 0.98
N GLN A 77 -7.54 -8.87 1.74
CA GLN A 77 -8.64 -8.20 2.41
C GLN A 77 -8.63 -6.71 2.12
N ASN A 78 -9.81 -6.13 1.89
CA ASN A 78 -10.04 -4.70 1.75
C ASN A 78 -10.94 -4.22 2.88
N ALA A 79 -10.50 -3.22 3.60
CA ALA A 79 -11.22 -2.70 4.76
C ALA A 79 -12.30 -1.68 4.40
N GLN A 80 -12.36 -1.21 3.15
CA GLN A 80 -13.35 -0.23 2.66
C GLN A 80 -13.35 1.08 3.48
N ALA A 81 -12.18 1.53 3.88
CA ALA A 81 -11.95 2.70 4.74
C ALA A 81 -12.64 2.61 6.12
N ASP A 82 -13.03 1.41 6.57
CA ASP A 82 -13.71 1.20 7.84
C ASP A 82 -12.73 0.67 8.90
N GLN A 83 -12.67 1.38 10.04
CA GLN A 83 -11.75 1.05 11.13
C GLN A 83 -12.10 -0.29 11.82
N SER A 84 -13.38 -0.66 11.88
CA SER A 84 -13.81 -1.92 12.47
C SER A 84 -13.42 -3.09 11.57
N ASN A 85 -13.54 -2.92 10.24
CA ASN A 85 -13.07 -3.91 9.29
C ASN A 85 -11.56 -4.10 9.38
N LEU A 86 -10.76 -3.02 9.51
CA LEU A 86 -9.31 -3.12 9.73
C LEU A 86 -8.97 -3.96 10.95
N GLN A 87 -9.66 -3.72 12.08
CA GLN A 87 -9.46 -4.48 13.32
C GLN A 87 -9.82 -5.96 13.14
N ASN A 88 -10.97 -6.26 12.51
CA ASN A 88 -11.42 -7.63 12.27
C ASN A 88 -10.45 -8.40 11.36
N ILE A 89 -9.97 -7.76 10.28
CA ILE A 89 -8.98 -8.33 9.36
C ILE A 89 -7.67 -8.61 10.09
N ALA A 90 -7.18 -7.66 10.88
CA ALA A 90 -5.97 -7.84 11.66
C ALA A 90 -6.06 -9.02 12.63
N GLN A 91 -7.18 -9.14 13.39
CA GLN A 91 -7.41 -10.25 14.30
C GLN A 91 -7.52 -11.58 13.56
N ARG A 92 -8.12 -11.62 12.38
CA ARG A 92 -8.18 -12.80 11.52
C ARG A 92 -6.79 -13.28 11.15
N PHE A 93 -5.92 -12.41 10.64
CA PHE A 93 -4.55 -12.77 10.26
C PHE A 93 -3.74 -13.31 11.46
N VAL A 94 -3.95 -12.74 12.65
CA VAL A 94 -3.33 -13.24 13.89
C VAL A 94 -3.85 -14.64 14.24
N SER A 95 -5.17 -14.86 14.14
CA SER A 95 -5.79 -16.16 14.43
C SER A 95 -5.35 -17.24 13.45
N ASP A 96 -5.22 -16.90 12.17
CA ASP A 96 -4.80 -17.77 11.09
C ASP A 96 -3.28 -18.03 11.10
N LYS A 97 -2.53 -17.28 11.95
CA LYS A 97 -1.09 -17.40 12.12
C LYS A 97 -0.32 -17.28 10.80
N VAL A 98 -0.68 -16.28 10.00
CA VAL A 98 0.02 -16.03 8.73
C VAL A 98 1.51 -15.79 8.97
N ASP A 99 2.36 -16.17 8.01
CA ASP A 99 3.81 -16.05 8.12
C ASP A 99 4.30 -14.59 7.99
N LEU A 100 3.52 -13.75 7.30
CA LEU A 100 3.81 -12.33 7.08
C LEU A 100 2.51 -11.57 6.78
N ILE A 101 2.44 -10.31 7.21
CA ILE A 101 1.36 -9.40 6.84
C ILE A 101 1.92 -8.28 5.97
N CYS A 102 1.29 -8.05 4.81
CA CYS A 102 1.46 -6.84 4.01
C CYS A 102 0.35 -5.85 4.36
N ALA A 103 0.74 -4.67 4.83
CA ALA A 103 -0.19 -3.60 5.17
C ALA A 103 -0.08 -2.46 4.15
N ILE A 104 -1.17 -2.15 3.48
CA ILE A 104 -1.24 -1.13 2.42
C ILE A 104 -2.03 0.07 2.95
N ALA A 105 -1.35 1.18 3.11
CA ALA A 105 -1.72 2.45 3.74
C ALA A 105 -1.51 2.51 5.26
N THR A 106 -1.30 3.73 5.77
CA THR A 106 -0.97 3.99 7.18
C THR A 106 -2.00 3.44 8.17
N PRO A 107 -3.34 3.64 8.00
CA PRO A 107 -4.30 3.09 8.96
C PRO A 107 -4.32 1.57 8.99
N ALA A 108 -4.09 0.89 7.86
CA ALA A 108 -3.98 -0.56 7.80
C ALA A 108 -2.75 -1.05 8.59
N ALA A 109 -1.60 -0.40 8.39
CA ALA A 109 -0.37 -0.72 9.12
C ALA A 109 -0.52 -0.51 10.63
N GLN A 110 -1.15 0.58 11.05
CA GLN A 110 -1.45 0.83 12.47
C GLN A 110 -2.33 -0.26 13.08
N SER A 111 -3.35 -0.70 12.35
CA SER A 111 -4.27 -1.73 12.83
C SER A 111 -3.56 -3.07 13.05
N VAL A 112 -2.78 -3.54 12.07
CA VAL A 112 -2.06 -4.82 12.21
C VAL A 112 -0.91 -4.75 13.21
N ALA A 113 -0.18 -3.63 13.28
CA ALA A 113 0.89 -3.44 14.26
C ALA A 113 0.37 -3.36 15.72
N ASN A 114 -0.89 -2.95 15.90
CA ASN A 114 -1.57 -3.01 17.19
C ASN A 114 -2.03 -4.43 17.55
N ALA A 115 -2.43 -5.22 16.56
CA ALA A 115 -2.98 -6.58 16.75
C ALA A 115 -1.89 -7.63 17.04
N THR A 116 -0.67 -7.47 16.52
CA THR A 116 0.43 -8.41 16.72
C THR A 116 1.79 -7.74 16.92
N LYS A 117 2.64 -8.37 17.75
CA LYS A 117 4.07 -8.01 17.90
C LYS A 117 4.99 -9.13 17.42
N ASP A 118 4.44 -10.27 17.01
CA ASP A 118 5.18 -11.48 16.66
C ASP A 118 5.22 -11.73 15.16
N ILE A 119 4.09 -11.55 14.45
CA ILE A 119 4.04 -11.73 13.00
C ILE A 119 4.78 -10.58 12.33
N PRO A 120 5.73 -10.86 11.43
CA PRO A 120 6.42 -9.82 10.68
C PRO A 120 5.45 -9.06 9.77
N ILE A 121 5.60 -7.75 9.71
CA ILE A 121 4.78 -6.85 8.90
C ILE A 121 5.69 -6.10 7.92
N VAL A 122 5.28 -6.05 6.66
CA VAL A 122 5.83 -5.12 5.68
C VAL A 122 4.74 -4.13 5.26
N GLY A 123 5.06 -2.85 5.29
CA GLY A 123 4.14 -1.80 4.88
C GLY A 123 4.51 -1.19 3.53
N THR A 124 3.51 -0.77 2.77
CA THR A 124 3.67 0.03 1.57
C THR A 124 2.62 1.13 1.53
N ALA A 125 2.89 2.21 0.81
CA ALA A 125 2.03 3.40 0.82
C ALA A 125 1.79 3.94 2.24
N ILE A 126 2.87 4.04 3.01
CA ILE A 126 2.87 4.58 4.38
C ILE A 126 3.72 5.84 4.38
N THR A 127 3.12 6.97 4.71
CA THR A 127 3.76 8.27 4.57
C THR A 127 4.95 8.44 5.52
N ASP A 128 4.74 8.22 6.82
CA ASP A 128 5.80 8.38 7.84
C ASP A 128 5.63 7.37 8.97
N TYR A 129 6.52 6.41 9.02
CA TYR A 129 6.47 5.33 10.01
C TYR A 129 6.70 5.83 11.44
N VAL A 130 7.55 6.82 11.61
CA VAL A 130 7.89 7.35 12.94
C VAL A 130 6.71 8.17 13.50
N SER A 131 6.19 9.10 12.71
CA SER A 131 5.04 9.92 13.10
C SER A 131 3.77 9.09 13.29
N ALA A 132 3.61 8.01 12.51
CA ALA A 132 2.52 7.04 12.67
C ALA A 132 2.72 6.08 13.85
N LYS A 133 3.82 6.20 14.61
CA LYS A 133 4.19 5.35 15.76
C LYS A 133 4.36 3.86 15.40
N LEU A 134 4.81 3.59 14.19
CA LEU A 134 5.09 2.25 13.67
C LEU A 134 6.57 1.88 13.84
N ALA A 135 7.47 2.85 13.81
CA ALA A 135 8.90 2.66 13.93
C ALA A 135 9.52 3.65 14.93
N GLN A 136 10.67 3.28 15.51
CA GLN A 136 11.46 4.17 16.37
C GLN A 136 12.21 5.21 15.53
N THR A 137 12.91 4.74 14.48
CA THR A 137 13.54 5.57 13.44
C THR A 137 13.39 4.89 12.09
N ASN A 138 13.62 5.62 11.00
CA ASN A 138 13.59 5.04 9.65
C ASN A 138 14.78 4.11 9.39
N GLU A 139 15.95 4.39 10.00
CA GLU A 139 17.16 3.57 9.85
C GLU A 139 17.06 2.27 10.63
N LYS A 140 16.38 2.29 11.78
CA LYS A 140 16.18 1.13 12.64
C LYS A 140 14.78 1.14 13.23
N PRO A 141 13.82 0.49 12.59
CA PRO A 141 12.42 0.48 13.03
C PRO A 141 12.21 -0.03 14.46
N GLY A 142 12.97 -1.04 14.88
CA GLY A 142 12.98 -1.54 16.27
C GLY A 142 11.71 -2.29 16.69
N ALA A 143 10.80 -2.57 15.74
CA ALA A 143 9.54 -3.28 15.93
C ALA A 143 9.37 -4.40 14.90
N ASN A 144 8.25 -5.14 14.95
CA ASN A 144 7.95 -6.20 13.97
C ASN A 144 7.48 -5.67 12.60
N ILE A 145 7.64 -4.38 12.31
CA ILE A 145 7.23 -3.73 11.07
C ILE A 145 8.40 -2.99 10.41
N THR A 146 8.46 -3.11 9.09
CA THR A 146 9.31 -2.34 8.17
C THR A 146 8.56 -2.12 6.87
N GLY A 147 9.20 -1.56 5.84
CA GLY A 147 8.62 -1.41 4.51
C GLY A 147 9.07 -0.18 3.77
N THR A 148 8.20 0.34 2.92
CA THR A 148 8.47 1.49 2.06
C THR A 148 7.62 2.70 2.44
N SER A 149 8.24 3.89 2.39
CA SER A 149 7.56 5.17 2.61
C SER A 149 7.19 5.81 1.28
N ASP A 150 5.98 6.35 1.22
CA ASP A 150 5.47 7.16 0.12
C ASP A 150 5.45 8.66 0.46
N LEU A 151 6.26 9.10 1.42
CA LEU A 151 6.34 10.52 1.74
C LEU A 151 6.70 11.32 0.50
N ASN A 152 5.75 12.11 0.04
CA ASN A 152 5.86 12.87 -1.18
C ASN A 152 6.74 14.12 -1.02
N PRO A 153 7.30 14.65 -2.11
CA PRO A 153 8.10 15.86 -2.12
C PRO A 153 7.19 17.10 -2.03
N ILE A 154 6.60 17.33 -0.87
CA ILE A 154 5.59 18.38 -0.61
C ILE A 154 6.10 19.77 -1.02
N LYS A 155 7.39 20.07 -0.78
CA LYS A 155 8.00 21.36 -1.13
C LYS A 155 8.01 21.59 -2.64
N GLU A 156 8.43 20.57 -3.37
CA GLU A 156 8.48 20.57 -4.84
C GLU A 156 7.08 20.67 -5.44
N GLN A 157 6.10 20.05 -4.81
CA GLN A 157 4.69 20.12 -5.22
C GLN A 157 4.11 21.53 -5.00
N ILE A 158 4.42 22.17 -3.87
CA ILE A 158 4.02 23.56 -3.63
C ILE A 158 4.79 24.54 -4.53
N ASP A 159 6.06 24.31 -4.81
CA ASP A 159 6.82 25.13 -5.77
C ASP A 159 6.25 24.95 -7.20
N LEU A 160 5.81 23.75 -7.59
CA LEU A 160 5.07 23.52 -8.83
C LEU A 160 3.75 24.30 -8.86
N LEU A 161 2.97 24.25 -7.75
CA LEU A 161 1.74 25.01 -7.61
C LEU A 161 1.98 26.51 -7.82
N ILE A 162 2.98 27.10 -7.17
CA ILE A 162 3.35 28.51 -7.30
C ILE A 162 3.76 28.84 -8.74
N LYS A 163 4.47 27.94 -9.40
CA LYS A 163 4.93 28.11 -10.78
C LYS A 163 3.77 28.12 -11.78
N LEU A 164 2.76 27.26 -11.55
CA LEU A 164 1.56 27.19 -12.37
C LEU A 164 0.56 28.31 -12.03
N TYR A 165 0.51 28.75 -10.78
CA TYR A 165 -0.40 29.77 -10.27
C TYR A 165 0.36 30.87 -9.50
N PRO A 166 1.17 31.71 -10.18
CA PRO A 166 2.07 32.67 -9.53
C PRO A 166 1.34 33.78 -8.76
N ASN A 167 0.06 34.00 -9.06
CA ASN A 167 -0.77 35.00 -8.38
C ASN A 167 -1.61 34.41 -7.23
N ALA A 168 -1.55 33.11 -6.98
CA ALA A 168 -2.28 32.48 -5.88
C ALA A 168 -1.82 33.08 -4.54
N LYS A 169 -2.77 33.26 -3.63
CA LYS A 169 -2.57 33.72 -2.24
C LYS A 169 -3.08 32.70 -1.25
N THR A 170 -4.09 31.93 -1.64
CA THR A 170 -4.78 31.00 -0.75
C THR A 170 -4.90 29.62 -1.39
N ILE A 171 -4.39 28.60 -0.68
CA ILE A 171 -4.49 27.19 -1.06
C ILE A 171 -5.65 26.57 -0.25
N GLY A 172 -6.56 25.88 -0.95
CA GLY A 172 -7.55 24.98 -0.35
C GLY A 172 -7.00 23.57 -0.22
N THR A 173 -7.44 22.84 0.80
CA THR A 173 -7.14 21.42 0.94
C THR A 173 -8.26 20.72 1.69
N ILE A 174 -8.52 19.46 1.32
CA ILE A 174 -9.52 18.62 1.97
C ILE A 174 -8.84 17.31 2.36
N TYR A 175 -9.04 16.86 3.57
CA TYR A 175 -8.44 15.62 4.02
C TYR A 175 -9.30 14.89 5.06
N SER A 176 -9.08 13.58 5.17
CA SER A 176 -9.78 12.75 6.15
C SER A 176 -9.22 12.98 7.56
N SER A 177 -10.11 13.27 8.50
CA SER A 177 -9.76 13.41 9.92
C SER A 177 -9.34 12.10 10.59
N SER A 178 -9.54 10.95 9.93
CA SER A 178 -9.14 9.62 10.41
C SER A 178 -7.78 9.17 9.93
N GLU A 179 -7.11 9.97 9.08
CA GLU A 179 -5.82 9.61 8.45
C GLU A 179 -4.69 10.48 8.98
N VAL A 180 -3.87 9.94 9.88
CA VAL A 180 -2.70 10.64 10.44
C VAL A 180 -1.66 11.00 9.38
N ASN A 181 -1.54 10.20 8.30
CA ASN A 181 -0.72 10.50 7.13
C ASN A 181 -1.11 11.82 6.47
N SER A 182 -2.41 12.10 6.37
CA SER A 182 -2.91 13.35 5.80
C SER A 182 -2.59 14.54 6.71
N GLU A 183 -2.81 14.42 8.02
CA GLU A 183 -2.47 15.47 8.99
C GLU A 183 -1.00 15.87 8.94
N ILE A 184 -0.09 14.88 8.85
CA ILE A 184 1.36 15.10 8.75
C ILE A 184 1.68 15.92 7.50
N GLN A 185 1.13 15.55 6.35
CA GLN A 185 1.36 16.21 5.08
C GLN A 185 0.77 17.64 5.07
N ILE A 186 -0.46 17.81 5.58
CA ILE A 186 -1.10 19.14 5.66
C ILE A 186 -0.31 20.08 6.56
N LYS A 187 0.21 19.59 7.68
CA LYS A 187 1.09 20.39 8.54
C LYS A 187 2.33 20.84 7.80
N ALA A 188 3.06 19.90 7.16
CA ALA A 188 4.28 20.24 6.41
C ALA A 188 4.00 21.19 5.24
N MET A 189 2.91 20.97 4.52
CA MET A 189 2.45 21.83 3.42
C MET A 189 2.12 23.23 3.93
N THR A 190 1.38 23.34 5.03
CA THR A 190 0.98 24.63 5.62
C THR A 190 2.20 25.46 6.07
N GLU A 191 3.17 24.81 6.72
CA GLU A 191 4.41 25.45 7.14
C GLU A 191 5.22 25.95 5.94
N TYR A 192 5.33 25.14 4.89
CA TYR A 192 6.05 25.53 3.69
C TYR A 192 5.33 26.61 2.89
N ALA A 193 4.02 26.50 2.70
CA ALA A 193 3.18 27.51 2.05
C ALA A 193 3.29 28.87 2.74
N ALA A 194 3.23 28.91 4.08
CA ALA A 194 3.41 30.11 4.87
C ALA A 194 4.78 30.77 4.63
N SER A 195 5.86 29.98 4.49
CA SER A 195 7.20 30.50 4.17
C SER A 195 7.28 31.15 2.79
N LYS A 196 6.34 30.83 1.89
CA LYS A 196 6.19 31.41 0.54
C LYS A 196 5.15 32.54 0.51
N GLY A 197 4.59 32.93 1.64
CA GLY A 197 3.58 33.99 1.74
C GLY A 197 2.16 33.55 1.32
N LEU A 198 1.90 32.24 1.30
CA LEU A 198 0.57 31.66 0.99
C LEU A 198 -0.18 31.34 2.28
N THR A 199 -1.49 31.48 2.23
CA THR A 199 -2.40 31.05 3.31
C THR A 199 -3.04 29.73 2.94
N VAL A 200 -3.28 28.85 3.92
CA VAL A 200 -3.98 27.58 3.73
C VAL A 200 -5.35 27.61 4.37
N ARG A 201 -6.35 27.16 3.65
CA ARG A 201 -7.71 26.89 4.13
C ARG A 201 -7.97 25.40 4.03
N ALA A 202 -8.24 24.76 5.16
CA ALA A 202 -8.45 23.32 5.22
C ALA A 202 -9.88 22.99 5.66
N ALA A 203 -10.44 21.95 5.06
CA ALA A 203 -11.66 21.29 5.53
C ALA A 203 -11.39 19.82 5.75
N THR A 204 -12.02 19.22 6.76
CA THR A 204 -11.91 17.79 7.03
C THR A 204 -13.17 17.05 6.65
N VAL A 205 -13.01 15.80 6.24
CA VAL A 205 -14.11 14.87 5.95
C VAL A 205 -13.97 13.61 6.82
N SER A 206 -15.08 12.94 7.06
CA SER A 206 -15.08 11.63 7.73
C SER A 206 -15.30 10.50 6.73
N THR A 207 -15.99 10.77 5.64
CA THR A 207 -16.32 9.80 4.59
C THR A 207 -16.29 10.45 3.21
N VAL A 208 -16.32 9.65 2.16
CA VAL A 208 -16.41 10.12 0.77
C VAL A 208 -17.65 10.99 0.50
N ASN A 209 -18.74 10.80 1.26
CA ASN A 209 -19.98 11.54 1.10
C ASN A 209 -19.86 13.02 1.50
N ASP A 210 -18.86 13.36 2.32
CA ASP A 210 -18.63 14.71 2.83
C ASP A 210 -17.83 15.57 1.84
N ILE A 211 -17.13 14.95 0.87
CA ILE A 211 -16.16 15.61 -0.03
C ILE A 211 -16.80 16.73 -0.82
N GLN A 212 -17.97 16.48 -1.41
CA GLN A 212 -18.68 17.49 -2.22
C GLN A 212 -18.97 18.74 -1.40
N GLN A 213 -19.51 18.59 -0.20
CA GLN A 213 -19.86 19.71 0.68
C GLN A 213 -18.62 20.46 1.17
N ALA A 214 -17.55 19.71 1.54
CA ALA A 214 -16.28 20.29 1.96
C ALA A 214 -15.66 21.13 0.83
N ALA A 215 -15.64 20.61 -0.40
CA ALA A 215 -15.15 21.33 -1.57
C ALA A 215 -15.96 22.60 -1.84
N GLN A 216 -17.29 22.50 -1.81
CA GLN A 216 -18.19 23.64 -2.01
C GLN A 216 -18.00 24.75 -0.97
N SER A 217 -17.63 24.40 0.26
CA SER A 217 -17.36 25.39 1.31
C SER A 217 -16.08 26.20 1.05
N LEU A 218 -15.11 25.64 0.31
CA LEU A 218 -13.79 26.25 0.09
C LEU A 218 -13.65 26.95 -1.26
N VAL A 219 -14.33 26.52 -2.32
CA VAL A 219 -14.09 27.02 -3.70
C VAL A 219 -14.20 28.54 -3.85
N GLY A 220 -15.03 29.20 -3.05
CA GLY A 220 -15.18 30.66 -3.05
C GLY A 220 -14.09 31.42 -2.26
N GLU A 221 -13.32 30.71 -1.44
CA GLU A 221 -12.35 31.30 -0.51
C GLU A 221 -10.89 31.08 -0.92
N VAL A 222 -10.65 30.23 -1.93
CA VAL A 222 -9.30 29.80 -2.32
C VAL A 222 -9.01 30.05 -3.79
N ASP A 223 -7.73 30.16 -4.14
CA ASP A 223 -7.27 30.37 -5.51
C ASP A 223 -7.02 29.06 -6.25
N VAL A 224 -6.50 28.05 -5.53
CA VAL A 224 -6.06 26.76 -6.04
C VAL A 224 -6.18 25.73 -4.92
N PHE A 225 -6.34 24.46 -5.27
CA PHE A 225 -6.34 23.36 -4.30
C PHE A 225 -5.01 22.59 -4.35
N TYR A 226 -4.62 22.06 -3.19
CA TYR A 226 -3.59 21.04 -3.04
C TYR A 226 -4.17 19.87 -2.24
N GLU A 227 -4.02 18.65 -2.79
CA GLU A 227 -4.51 17.44 -2.13
C GLU A 227 -3.36 16.48 -1.79
N PRO A 228 -3.22 16.07 -0.50
CA PRO A 228 -2.20 15.12 -0.05
C PRO A 228 -2.50 13.69 -0.51
N THR A 229 -1.64 12.74 -0.16
CA THR A 229 -1.96 11.30 -0.27
C THR A 229 -2.97 10.91 0.82
N ASP A 230 -4.21 11.31 0.62
CA ASP A 230 -5.37 10.95 1.44
C ASP A 230 -6.17 9.87 0.74
N ASN A 231 -6.37 8.73 1.41
CA ASN A 231 -6.99 7.58 0.76
C ASN A 231 -8.50 7.75 0.55
N VAL A 232 -9.18 8.47 1.46
CA VAL A 232 -10.61 8.78 1.31
C VAL A 232 -10.80 9.71 0.12
N ILE A 233 -9.99 10.76 -0.01
CA ILE A 233 -10.04 11.69 -1.14
C ILE A 233 -9.66 10.99 -2.44
N SER A 234 -8.55 10.22 -2.46
CA SER A 234 -8.09 9.48 -3.65
C SER A 234 -9.13 8.51 -4.19
N SER A 235 -9.87 7.84 -3.30
CA SER A 235 -10.93 6.90 -3.70
C SER A 235 -12.13 7.58 -4.38
N SER A 236 -12.27 8.89 -4.24
CA SER A 236 -13.38 9.68 -4.77
C SER A 236 -12.94 11.01 -5.40
N ILE A 237 -11.72 11.07 -5.93
CA ILE A 237 -11.14 12.28 -6.52
C ILE A 237 -12.03 12.95 -7.59
N PRO A 238 -12.76 12.21 -8.45
CA PRO A 238 -13.67 12.84 -9.39
C PRO A 238 -14.77 13.70 -8.74
N THR A 239 -15.19 13.39 -7.52
CA THR A 239 -16.17 14.19 -6.77
C THR A 239 -15.61 15.56 -6.39
N LEU A 240 -14.37 15.60 -5.90
CA LEU A 240 -13.65 16.84 -5.62
C LEU A 240 -13.47 17.67 -6.90
N VAL A 241 -12.90 17.02 -7.93
CA VAL A 241 -12.60 17.67 -9.22
C VAL A 241 -13.87 18.22 -9.88
N GLY A 242 -14.99 17.52 -9.81
CA GLY A 242 -16.26 18.02 -10.34
C GLY A 242 -16.69 19.35 -9.72
N VAL A 243 -16.42 19.56 -8.43
CA VAL A 243 -16.71 20.84 -7.76
C VAL A 243 -15.69 21.92 -8.12
N THR A 244 -14.41 21.58 -8.10
CA THR A 244 -13.32 22.54 -8.37
C THR A 244 -13.31 22.99 -9.83
N ASP A 245 -13.54 22.09 -10.79
CA ASP A 245 -13.65 22.40 -12.23
C ASP A 245 -14.84 23.35 -12.51
N ALA A 246 -16.00 23.08 -11.91
CA ALA A 246 -17.18 23.96 -12.04
C ALA A 246 -16.91 25.39 -11.52
N ALA A 247 -16.00 25.53 -10.56
CA ALA A 247 -15.56 26.82 -10.00
C ALA A 247 -14.32 27.40 -10.70
N GLY A 248 -13.76 26.72 -11.73
CA GLY A 248 -12.54 27.14 -12.42
C GLY A 248 -11.29 27.07 -11.54
N LYS A 249 -11.25 26.15 -10.57
CA LYS A 249 -10.14 25.97 -9.65
C LYS A 249 -9.33 24.72 -9.98
N ALA A 250 -8.02 24.88 -10.11
CA ALA A 250 -7.12 23.73 -10.29
C ALA A 250 -6.91 22.98 -8.99
N VAL A 251 -6.57 21.70 -9.13
CA VAL A 251 -6.08 20.84 -8.05
C VAL A 251 -4.69 20.36 -8.40
N ILE A 252 -3.69 20.73 -7.59
CA ILE A 252 -2.38 20.10 -7.56
C ILE A 252 -2.46 18.99 -6.52
N CYS A 253 -1.92 17.81 -6.82
CA CYS A 253 -2.12 16.66 -5.96
C CYS A 253 -0.82 15.90 -5.68
N ALA A 254 -0.86 14.98 -4.73
CA ALA A 254 0.34 14.32 -4.24
C ALA A 254 0.79 13.13 -5.11
N GLU A 255 -0.09 12.56 -5.96
CA GLU A 255 0.26 11.33 -6.68
C GLU A 255 -0.34 11.25 -8.12
N PRO A 256 0.31 10.48 -9.04
CA PRO A 256 -0.03 10.47 -10.47
C PRO A 256 -1.46 9.99 -10.81
N PHE A 257 -2.01 9.04 -10.06
CA PHE A 257 -3.37 8.53 -10.33
C PHE A 257 -4.47 9.56 -10.04
N MET A 258 -4.22 10.50 -9.11
CA MET A 258 -5.13 11.62 -8.90
C MET A 258 -5.13 12.56 -10.12
N VAL A 259 -3.99 12.69 -10.86
CA VAL A 259 -3.95 13.46 -12.11
C VAL A 259 -4.81 12.80 -13.17
N THR A 260 -4.72 11.48 -13.34
CA THR A 260 -5.62 10.76 -14.27
C THR A 260 -7.09 10.76 -13.79
N GLY A 261 -7.32 10.99 -12.50
CA GLY A 261 -8.65 11.18 -11.90
C GLY A 261 -9.21 12.59 -12.06
N GLY A 262 -8.43 13.52 -12.64
CA GLY A 262 -8.88 14.87 -12.99
C GLY A 262 -8.09 16.02 -12.32
N CYS A 263 -7.09 15.76 -11.47
CA CYS A 263 -6.22 16.82 -10.98
C CYS A 263 -5.33 17.39 -12.10
N LEU A 264 -4.82 18.60 -11.92
CA LEU A 264 -4.02 19.27 -12.93
C LEU A 264 -2.61 18.68 -13.05
N ALA A 265 -1.90 18.53 -11.93
CA ALA A 265 -0.49 18.15 -11.95
C ALA A 265 -0.04 17.57 -10.61
N THR A 266 1.01 16.76 -10.66
CA THR A 266 1.77 16.29 -9.51
C THR A 266 3.25 16.14 -9.81
N TYR A 267 4.04 16.19 -8.74
CA TYR A 267 5.39 15.63 -8.71
C TYR A 267 5.35 14.46 -7.73
N GLY A 268 5.20 13.24 -8.23
CA GLY A 268 4.76 12.11 -7.41
C GLY A 268 5.51 10.81 -7.64
N ILE A 269 5.13 9.80 -6.90
CA ILE A 269 5.75 8.49 -6.76
C ILE A 269 5.09 7.46 -7.67
N ASP A 270 5.86 6.50 -8.17
CA ASP A 270 5.35 5.30 -8.84
C ASP A 270 4.99 4.23 -7.79
N TYR A 271 3.71 4.10 -7.50
CA TYR A 271 3.20 3.16 -6.49
C TYR A 271 3.39 1.68 -6.88
N TYR A 272 3.39 1.35 -8.16
CA TYR A 272 3.69 -0.02 -8.58
C TYR A 272 5.14 -0.40 -8.24
N LYS A 273 6.11 0.46 -8.57
CA LYS A 273 7.51 0.24 -8.23
C LYS A 273 7.74 0.21 -6.70
N LEU A 274 7.03 1.07 -5.96
CA LEU A 274 7.06 1.06 -4.51
C LEU A 274 6.59 -0.29 -3.95
N GLY A 275 5.52 -0.84 -4.52
CA GLY A 275 5.03 -2.18 -4.19
C GLY A 275 6.05 -3.27 -4.50
N VAL A 276 6.68 -3.24 -5.69
CA VAL A 276 7.74 -4.20 -6.06
C VAL A 276 8.88 -4.18 -5.04
N GLN A 277 9.33 -2.99 -4.64
CA GLN A 277 10.36 -2.80 -3.63
C GLN A 277 9.94 -3.42 -2.28
N THR A 278 8.68 -3.25 -1.89
CA THR A 278 8.12 -3.86 -0.66
C THR A 278 8.08 -5.39 -0.77
N GLY A 279 7.76 -5.94 -1.95
CA GLY A 279 7.78 -7.38 -2.22
C GLY A 279 9.18 -7.99 -2.08
N ASP A 280 10.21 -7.28 -2.55
CA ASP A 280 11.61 -7.68 -2.34
C ASP A 280 11.98 -7.72 -0.85
N MET A 281 11.55 -6.72 -0.07
CA MET A 281 11.76 -6.69 1.39
C MET A 281 11.05 -7.85 2.09
N ALA A 282 9.83 -8.16 1.67
CA ALA A 282 9.05 -9.29 2.19
C ALA A 282 9.76 -10.62 1.94
N ALA A 283 10.32 -10.82 0.75
CA ALA A 283 11.07 -12.01 0.40
C ALA A 283 12.30 -12.21 1.31
N ASP A 284 13.06 -11.16 1.59
CA ASP A 284 14.19 -11.21 2.52
C ASP A 284 13.76 -11.67 3.94
N ILE A 285 12.56 -11.27 4.37
CA ILE A 285 12.01 -11.70 5.68
C ILE A 285 11.59 -13.17 5.64
N LEU A 286 10.87 -13.60 4.59
CA LEU A 286 10.41 -14.98 4.44
C LEU A 286 11.58 -15.97 4.33
N GLU A 287 12.68 -15.56 3.71
CA GLU A 287 13.92 -16.32 3.62
C GLU A 287 14.71 -16.35 4.96
N GLY A 288 14.28 -15.56 5.95
CA GLY A 288 14.98 -15.43 7.24
C GLY A 288 16.31 -14.67 7.17
N LYS A 289 16.57 -13.96 6.06
CA LYS A 289 17.80 -13.18 5.85
C LYS A 289 17.81 -11.91 6.71
N LYS A 290 16.63 -11.31 6.93
CA LYS A 290 16.47 -10.07 7.66
C LYS A 290 15.30 -10.13 8.60
N LYS A 291 15.31 -9.26 9.61
CA LYS A 291 14.18 -9.05 10.54
C LYS A 291 13.64 -7.64 10.37
N PRO A 292 12.31 -7.42 10.43
CA PRO A 292 11.74 -6.09 10.27
C PRO A 292 12.38 -5.03 11.19
N ALA A 293 12.67 -5.39 12.44
CA ALA A 293 13.25 -4.48 13.43
C ALA A 293 14.60 -3.86 13.01
N ASP A 294 15.35 -4.55 12.15
CA ASP A 294 16.70 -4.15 11.73
C ASP A 294 16.75 -3.73 10.24
N MET A 295 15.62 -3.78 9.53
CA MET A 295 15.50 -3.36 8.14
C MET A 295 15.11 -1.89 8.06
N PRO A 296 15.95 -1.02 7.50
CA PRO A 296 15.58 0.38 7.30
C PRO A 296 14.27 0.53 6.50
N ILE A 297 13.49 1.55 6.83
CA ILE A 297 12.39 2.00 5.98
C ILE A 297 13.00 2.56 4.70
N GLU A 298 12.59 2.02 3.56
CA GLU A 298 13.05 2.50 2.26
C GLU A 298 12.10 3.56 1.70
N THR A 299 12.62 4.49 0.90
CA THR A 299 11.82 5.49 0.19
C THR A 299 11.67 5.12 -1.27
N ALA A 300 10.67 5.69 -1.95
CA ALA A 300 10.56 5.58 -3.39
C ALA A 300 11.82 6.11 -4.07
N ARG A 301 12.29 5.41 -5.11
CA ARG A 301 13.54 5.73 -5.80
C ARG A 301 13.36 6.78 -6.90
N ASP A 302 12.18 6.81 -7.49
CA ASP A 302 11.89 7.64 -8.67
C ASP A 302 10.69 8.54 -8.42
N LEU A 303 10.82 9.81 -8.79
CA LEU A 303 9.74 10.78 -8.81
C LEU A 303 9.45 11.18 -10.26
N THR A 304 8.19 11.40 -10.58
CA THR A 304 7.76 11.79 -11.93
C THR A 304 6.86 13.02 -11.86
N LEU A 305 7.17 14.01 -12.69
CA LEU A 305 6.27 15.12 -12.95
C LEU A 305 5.20 14.68 -13.95
N VAL A 306 3.93 14.72 -13.55
CA VAL A 306 2.78 14.36 -14.38
C VAL A 306 1.83 15.55 -14.49
N ILE A 307 1.37 15.84 -15.71
CA ILE A 307 0.47 16.98 -15.99
C ILE A 307 -0.66 16.50 -16.90
N SER A 308 -1.89 16.87 -16.56
CA SER A 308 -3.06 16.66 -17.41
C SER A 308 -3.21 17.81 -18.41
N LYS A 309 -3.08 17.50 -19.71
CA LYS A 309 -3.37 18.43 -20.79
C LYS A 309 -4.84 18.80 -20.84
N GLY A 310 -5.70 17.82 -20.62
CA GLY A 310 -7.15 18.02 -20.63
C GLY A 310 -7.59 19.01 -19.58
N ASN A 311 -7.08 18.89 -18.33
CA ASN A 311 -7.39 19.83 -17.27
C ASN A 311 -6.74 21.21 -17.47
N ALA A 312 -5.50 21.27 -17.95
CA ALA A 312 -4.89 22.56 -18.30
C ALA A 312 -5.75 23.32 -19.35
N ALA A 313 -6.23 22.62 -20.38
CA ALA A 313 -7.09 23.21 -21.41
C ALA A 313 -8.45 23.67 -20.85
N LYS A 314 -9.12 22.87 -20.00
CA LYS A 314 -10.36 23.25 -19.34
C LYS A 314 -10.23 24.53 -18.50
N LEU A 315 -9.09 24.67 -17.81
CA LEU A 315 -8.81 25.80 -16.94
C LEU A 315 -8.26 27.01 -17.71
N GLY A 316 -8.05 26.89 -19.04
CA GLY A 316 -7.45 27.93 -19.87
C GLY A 316 -6.00 28.24 -19.46
N LEU A 317 -5.31 27.27 -18.87
CA LEU A 317 -3.97 27.44 -18.33
C LEU A 317 -2.90 27.09 -19.38
N THR A 318 -1.97 28.01 -19.61
CA THR A 318 -0.76 27.73 -20.39
C THR A 318 0.32 27.23 -19.44
N ILE A 319 0.74 25.98 -19.61
CA ILE A 319 1.83 25.41 -18.82
C ILE A 319 3.17 25.99 -19.31
N PRO A 320 4.04 26.50 -18.42
CA PRO A 320 5.35 27.01 -18.79
C PRO A 320 6.22 25.94 -19.48
N GLU A 321 6.99 26.34 -20.52
CA GLU A 321 7.80 25.41 -21.31
C GLU A 321 8.83 24.65 -20.47
N ASP A 322 9.40 25.29 -19.46
CA ASP A 322 10.37 24.69 -18.56
C ASP A 322 9.75 23.65 -17.62
N VAL A 323 8.43 23.70 -17.39
CA VAL A 323 7.66 22.65 -16.68
C VAL A 323 7.33 21.50 -17.62
N LEU A 324 6.95 21.81 -18.87
CA LEU A 324 6.60 20.78 -19.86
C LEU A 324 7.77 19.88 -20.24
N LYS A 325 9.01 20.41 -20.20
CA LYS A 325 10.20 19.72 -20.68
C LYS A 325 10.44 18.38 -19.98
N ASP A 326 10.16 18.31 -18.67
CA ASP A 326 10.44 17.16 -17.83
C ASP A 326 9.14 16.40 -17.44
N ALA A 327 8.00 16.84 -17.99
CA ALA A 327 6.69 16.30 -17.60
C ALA A 327 6.26 15.10 -18.45
N THR A 328 5.71 14.09 -17.81
CA THR A 328 4.86 13.10 -18.44
C THR A 328 3.47 13.69 -18.62
N LEU A 329 3.02 13.78 -19.86
CA LEU A 329 1.74 14.38 -20.19
C LEU A 329 0.66 13.30 -20.30
N VAL A 330 -0.46 13.51 -19.60
CA VAL A 330 -1.66 12.67 -19.69
C VAL A 330 -2.84 13.48 -20.22
N GLU A 331 -3.88 12.77 -20.72
CA GLU A 331 -5.07 13.42 -21.29
C GLU A 331 -5.97 14.05 -20.21
#